data_ab1b05322c34f77cce7a4cc01da4b780
#
_entry.id   ab1b05322c34f77cce7a4cc01da4b780
#
_cell.length_a   1.000
_cell.length_b   1.000
_cell.length_c   1.000
_cell.angle_alpha   90.00
_cell.angle_beta   90.00
_cell.angle_gamma   90.00
#
_symmetry.space_group_name_H-M   'P 1'
#
loop_
_entity.id
_entity.type
_entity.pdbx_description
1 polymer ?
#
loop_
_entity_poly.entity_id
_entity_poly.type
_entity_poly.pdbx_seq_one_letter_code
_entity_poly.pdbx_strand_id
1 'polypeptide(L)'
;MSGICNEQGDFENIIFSYANIADCKIAEKLAEVVKGTIFADAGYLQKKDVLKRMEEKEIKFEAAPRKNMNRLMSRFECYHIKHRSIIKSNWGTLKNNFQLEYHKARSIVGMFWHFFYSIAAYMINRNLDFYQNFFRLRLI
;
A
#
# COMPACT_ATOMS: atom_id res chain seq x y z
N MET A 1 6.24 -1.37 8.29
CA MET A 1 5.93 -1.97 6.99
C MET A 1 4.97 -1.08 6.25
N SER A 2 5.26 -0.74 5.00
CA SER A 2 4.46 0.17 4.15
C SER A 2 4.24 -0.49 2.79
N GLY A 3 3.12 -0.18 2.12
CA GLY A 3 2.79 -0.77 0.82
C GLY A 3 1.99 0.17 -0.06
N ILE A 4 2.02 -0.08 -1.36
CA ILE A 4 1.16 0.52 -2.38
C ILE A 4 0.26 -0.58 -2.95
N CYS A 5 -0.99 -0.27 -3.17
CA CYS A 5 -1.91 -1.14 -3.89
C CYS A 5 -2.61 -0.37 -5.02
N ASN A 6 -3.01 -1.11 -6.05
CA ASN A 6 -3.83 -0.57 -7.14
C ASN A 6 -5.29 -0.36 -6.70
N GLU A 7 -6.14 0.13 -7.60
CA GLU A 7 -7.57 0.36 -7.35
C GLU A 7 -8.34 -0.93 -7.06
N GLN A 8 -7.88 -2.05 -7.56
CA GLN A 8 -8.43 -3.39 -7.28
C GLN A 8 -8.01 -3.88 -5.90
N GLY A 9 -7.02 -3.24 -5.27
CA GLY A 9 -6.48 -3.59 -3.97
C GLY A 9 -5.35 -4.63 -4.02
N ASP A 10 -4.74 -4.91 -5.18
CA ASP A 10 -3.57 -5.77 -5.26
C ASP A 10 -2.33 -4.99 -4.86
N PHE A 11 -1.45 -5.60 -4.08
CA PHE A 11 -0.20 -4.97 -3.70
C PHE A 11 0.75 -4.92 -4.89
N GLU A 12 1.20 -3.71 -5.24
CA GLU A 12 2.21 -3.46 -6.26
C GLU A 12 3.61 -3.38 -5.67
N ASN A 13 3.72 -2.86 -4.45
CA ASN A 13 4.98 -2.83 -3.72
C ASN A 13 4.76 -2.89 -2.22
N ILE A 14 5.66 -3.60 -1.51
CA ILE A 14 5.69 -3.66 -0.04
C ILE A 14 7.13 -3.49 0.42
N ILE A 15 7.36 -2.57 1.35
CA ILE A 15 8.68 -2.32 1.95
C ILE A 15 8.64 -2.62 3.45
N PHE A 16 9.62 -3.41 3.89
CA PHE A 16 9.91 -3.61 5.30
C PHE A 16 10.87 -2.54 5.78
N SER A 17 10.50 -1.84 6.82
CA SER A 17 11.29 -0.78 7.44
C SER A 17 11.32 -0.93 8.95
N TYR A 18 12.35 -0.40 9.59
CA TYR A 18 12.37 -0.28 11.03
C TYR A 18 11.27 0.68 11.50
N ALA A 19 10.71 0.44 12.68
CA ALA A 19 9.59 1.20 13.23
C ALA A 19 9.91 2.68 13.49
N ASN A 20 11.18 3.02 13.65
CA ASN A 20 11.66 4.38 13.87
C ASN A 20 11.86 5.21 12.60
N ILE A 21 11.66 4.63 11.40
CA ILE A 21 11.80 5.34 10.13
C ILE A 21 10.46 6.00 9.81
N ALA A 22 10.49 7.33 9.62
CA ALA A 22 9.29 8.07 9.24
C ALA A 22 8.81 7.69 7.83
N ASP A 23 7.50 7.60 7.66
CA ASP A 23 6.83 7.19 6.42
C ASP A 23 7.27 8.03 5.21
N CYS A 24 7.48 9.33 5.40
CA CYS A 24 7.95 10.22 4.33
C CYS A 24 9.33 9.83 3.77
N LYS A 25 10.20 9.17 4.55
CA LYS A 25 11.52 8.70 4.07
C LYS A 25 11.42 7.43 3.21
N ILE A 26 10.33 6.70 3.33
CA ILE A 26 10.10 5.44 2.62
C ILE A 26 9.36 5.67 1.31
N ALA A 27 8.59 6.76 1.23
CA ALA A 27 7.69 7.04 0.12
C ALA A 27 8.38 7.03 -1.25
N GLU A 28 9.56 7.63 -1.39
CA GLU A 28 10.29 7.65 -2.66
C GLU A 28 10.67 6.23 -3.11
N LYS A 29 11.22 5.41 -2.21
CA LYS A 29 11.57 4.01 -2.50
C LYS A 29 10.33 3.16 -2.79
N LEU A 30 9.24 3.42 -2.06
CA LEU A 30 8.00 2.69 -2.23
C LEU A 30 7.39 2.96 -3.60
N ALA A 31 7.52 4.19 -4.10
CA ALA A 31 7.02 4.63 -5.39
C ALA A 31 7.87 4.21 -6.60
N GLU A 32 9.14 3.81 -6.41
CA GLU A 32 10.08 3.56 -7.52
C GLU A 32 9.63 2.52 -8.56
N VAL A 33 8.81 1.57 -8.17
CA VAL A 33 8.33 0.48 -9.07
C VAL A 33 6.97 0.77 -9.70
N VAL A 34 6.35 1.91 -9.35
CA VAL A 34 5.00 2.27 -9.79
C VAL A 34 5.06 3.51 -10.65
N LYS A 35 4.27 3.55 -11.74
CA LYS A 35 4.08 4.72 -12.59
C LYS A 35 2.67 5.27 -12.44
N GLY A 36 2.50 6.58 -12.67
CA GLY A 36 1.20 7.24 -12.62
C GLY A 36 0.95 8.00 -11.33
N THR A 37 -0.31 8.11 -10.91
CA THR A 37 -0.68 8.95 -9.74
C THR A 37 -0.81 8.10 -8.49
N ILE A 38 -0.06 8.46 -7.44
CA ILE A 38 -0.08 7.81 -6.13
C ILE A 38 -0.77 8.74 -5.13
N PHE A 39 -1.80 8.25 -4.45
CA PHE A 39 -2.49 8.96 -3.36
C PHE A 39 -2.07 8.40 -2.01
N ALA A 40 -1.60 9.29 -1.13
CA ALA A 40 -1.03 8.91 0.16
C ALA A 40 -1.68 9.65 1.33
N ASP A 41 -1.49 9.13 2.54
CA ASP A 41 -1.88 9.80 3.77
C ASP A 41 -0.92 10.98 4.10
N ALA A 42 -1.36 11.87 4.98
CA ALA A 42 -0.60 13.05 5.43
C ALA A 42 0.78 12.72 6.06
N GLY A 43 0.96 11.49 6.55
CA GLY A 43 2.24 10.99 7.05
C GLY A 43 3.32 10.87 5.96
N TYR A 44 2.91 10.69 4.71
CA TYR A 44 3.79 10.53 3.54
C TYR A 44 4.09 11.86 2.82
N LEU A 45 3.68 13.00 3.37
CA LEU A 45 3.90 14.32 2.75
C LEU A 45 5.39 14.54 2.44
N GLN A 46 5.70 14.88 1.18
CA GLN A 46 7.05 15.03 0.67
C GLN A 46 7.48 16.50 0.54
N LYS A 47 8.79 16.72 0.54
CA LYS A 47 9.40 18.01 0.18
C LYS A 47 9.32 18.23 -1.34
N LYS A 48 9.35 19.50 -1.78
CA LYS A 48 9.26 19.86 -3.21
C LYS A 48 10.34 19.21 -4.06
N ASP A 49 11.55 19.06 -3.53
CA ASP A 49 12.68 18.47 -4.27
C ASP A 49 12.47 16.97 -4.55
N VAL A 50 11.84 16.25 -3.58
CA VAL A 50 11.49 14.85 -3.75
C VAL A 50 10.36 14.68 -4.76
N LEU A 51 9.34 15.57 -4.70
CA LEU A 51 8.24 15.56 -5.67
C LEU A 51 8.72 15.78 -7.11
N LYS A 52 9.67 16.71 -7.34
CA LYS A 52 10.27 16.91 -8.66
C LYS A 52 10.97 15.65 -9.18
N ARG A 53 11.78 14.99 -8.33
CA ARG A 53 12.42 13.72 -8.73
C ARG A 53 11.43 12.60 -9.03
N MET A 54 10.29 12.58 -8.34
CA MET A 54 9.21 11.63 -8.64
C MET A 54 8.55 11.96 -9.98
N GLU A 55 8.28 13.24 -10.26
CA GLU A 55 7.72 13.70 -11.54
C GLU A 55 8.64 13.37 -12.72
N GLU A 56 9.97 13.51 -12.59
CA GLU A 56 10.95 13.07 -13.59
C GLU A 56 10.88 11.57 -13.90
N LYS A 57 10.40 10.76 -12.94
CA LYS A 57 10.18 9.31 -13.09
C LYS A 57 8.75 8.96 -13.52
N GLU A 58 7.98 9.92 -14.01
CA GLU A 58 6.56 9.76 -14.39
C GLU A 58 5.63 9.37 -13.22
N ILE A 59 6.00 9.77 -12.00
CA ILE A 59 5.22 9.51 -10.77
C ILE A 59 4.63 10.83 -10.27
N LYS A 60 3.32 10.94 -10.30
CA LYS A 60 2.60 12.05 -9.68
C LYS A 60 2.20 11.67 -8.26
N PHE A 61 2.83 12.29 -7.26
CA PHE A 61 2.60 11.95 -5.86
C PHE A 61 1.73 12.99 -5.15
N GLU A 62 0.55 12.59 -4.71
CA GLU A 62 -0.45 13.42 -4.04
C GLU A 62 -0.70 12.92 -2.60
N ALA A 63 -0.21 13.67 -1.61
CA ALA A 63 -0.46 13.35 -0.20
C ALA A 63 -1.59 14.23 0.37
N ALA A 64 -2.39 13.65 1.26
CA ALA A 64 -3.41 14.39 1.99
C ALA A 64 -2.77 15.54 2.78
N PRO A 65 -3.35 16.76 2.78
CA PRO A 65 -2.83 17.85 3.58
C PRO A 65 -2.98 17.55 5.06
N ARG A 66 -2.06 18.04 5.88
CA ARG A 66 -2.20 17.99 7.35
C ARG A 66 -3.29 18.96 7.80
N LYS A 67 -3.89 18.70 8.96
CA LYS A 67 -4.99 19.54 9.51
C LYS A 67 -4.65 21.04 9.65
N ASN A 68 -3.36 21.37 9.79
CA ASN A 68 -2.86 22.74 9.92
C ASN A 68 -2.43 23.37 8.58
N MET A 69 -2.68 22.73 7.46
CA MET A 69 -2.36 23.26 6.13
C MET A 69 -3.65 23.77 5.47
N ASN A 70 -3.67 25.06 5.12
CA ASN A 70 -4.74 25.68 4.35
C ASN A 70 -4.61 25.34 2.85
N ARG A 71 -4.75 24.07 2.49
CA ARG A 71 -4.79 23.62 1.10
C ARG A 71 -6.19 23.08 0.78
N LEU A 72 -6.81 23.67 -0.22
CA LEU A 72 -8.02 23.12 -0.80
C LEU A 72 -7.68 21.91 -1.67
N MET A 73 -8.39 20.82 -1.47
CA MET A 73 -8.27 19.62 -2.29
C MET A 73 -9.32 19.63 -3.40
N SER A 74 -8.92 19.17 -4.59
CA SER A 74 -9.86 18.96 -5.68
C SER A 74 -10.84 17.81 -5.34
N ARG A 75 -12.00 17.77 -6.04
CA ARG A 75 -12.95 16.65 -5.89
C ARG A 75 -12.31 15.30 -6.21
N PHE A 76 -11.42 15.27 -7.19
CA PHE A 76 -10.67 14.09 -7.60
C PHE A 76 -9.73 13.60 -6.48
N GLU A 77 -8.93 14.48 -5.88
CA GLU A 77 -8.07 14.15 -4.73
C GLU A 77 -8.88 13.64 -3.54
N CYS A 78 -10.01 14.30 -3.22
CA CYS A 78 -10.90 13.87 -2.14
C CYS A 78 -11.46 12.47 -2.38
N TYR A 79 -11.84 12.15 -3.62
CA TYR A 79 -12.34 10.84 -3.98
C TYR A 79 -11.29 9.75 -3.74
N HIS A 80 -10.09 9.90 -4.29
CA HIS A 80 -9.04 8.90 -4.18
C HIS A 80 -8.49 8.76 -2.75
N ILE A 81 -8.36 9.86 -2.00
CA ILE A 81 -7.95 9.79 -0.59
C ILE A 81 -8.99 9.07 0.27
N LYS A 82 -10.28 9.18 -0.04
CA LYS A 82 -11.32 8.39 0.63
C LYS A 82 -11.19 6.89 0.33
N HIS A 83 -10.78 6.52 -0.88
CA HIS A 83 -10.60 5.10 -1.29
C HIS A 83 -9.37 4.44 -0.69
N ARG A 84 -8.49 5.16 0.01
CA ARG A 84 -7.38 4.57 0.79
C ARG A 84 -7.82 3.53 1.84
N SER A 85 -9.11 3.45 2.13
CA SER A 85 -9.68 2.37 2.96
C SER A 85 -9.38 0.98 2.41
N ILE A 86 -9.19 0.84 1.09
CA ILE A 86 -8.84 -0.42 0.44
C ILE A 86 -7.52 -0.96 1.01
N ILE A 87 -6.47 -0.15 1.06
CA ILE A 87 -5.18 -0.60 1.60
C ILE A 87 -5.27 -0.91 3.10
N LYS A 88 -6.08 -0.18 3.86
CA LYS A 88 -6.33 -0.49 5.28
C LYS A 88 -7.04 -1.82 5.46
N SER A 89 -8.03 -2.10 4.62
CA SER A 89 -8.73 -3.39 4.59
C SER A 89 -7.77 -4.54 4.26
N ASN A 90 -6.90 -4.36 3.27
CA ASN A 90 -5.90 -5.35 2.88
C ASN A 90 -4.93 -5.66 4.04
N TRP A 91 -4.42 -4.63 4.71
CA TRP A 91 -3.59 -4.81 5.90
C TRP A 91 -4.35 -5.50 7.03
N GLY A 92 -5.64 -5.15 7.23
CA GLY A 92 -6.50 -5.82 8.20
C GLY A 92 -6.65 -7.31 7.91
N THR A 93 -6.90 -7.67 6.66
CA THR A 93 -7.00 -9.07 6.21
C THR A 93 -5.69 -9.82 6.41
N LEU A 94 -4.55 -9.22 6.02
CA LEU A 94 -3.22 -9.81 6.24
C LEU A 94 -2.94 -10.08 7.72
N LYS A 95 -3.28 -9.13 8.60
CA LYS A 95 -3.06 -9.26 10.05
C LYS A 95 -3.96 -10.33 10.67
N ASN A 96 -5.24 -10.32 10.34
CA ASN A 96 -6.23 -11.15 11.01
C ASN A 96 -6.33 -12.56 10.42
N ASN A 97 -6.38 -12.68 9.08
CA ASN A 97 -6.63 -13.96 8.42
C ASN A 97 -5.31 -14.70 8.10
N PHE A 98 -4.24 -13.96 7.80
CA PHE A 98 -2.94 -14.52 7.45
C PHE A 98 -1.89 -14.35 8.55
N GLN A 99 -2.31 -13.91 9.74
CA GLN A 99 -1.51 -13.83 10.97
C GLN A 99 -0.17 -13.10 10.80
N LEU A 100 -0.12 -12.07 9.95
CA LEU A 100 1.10 -11.36 9.60
C LEU A 100 1.91 -10.87 10.81
N GLU A 101 1.24 -10.44 11.89
CA GLU A 101 1.87 -9.93 13.11
C GLU A 101 2.15 -11.02 14.17
N TYR A 102 1.57 -12.21 14.02
CA TYR A 102 1.67 -13.29 15.02
C TYR A 102 2.77 -14.31 14.69
N HIS A 103 3.94 -13.81 14.28
CA HIS A 103 5.07 -14.70 14.02
C HIS A 103 5.67 -15.24 15.32
N LYS A 104 5.84 -16.57 15.41
CA LYS A 104 6.56 -17.25 16.48
C LYS A 104 8.06 -17.44 16.16
N ALA A 105 8.59 -16.64 15.25
CA ALA A 105 9.95 -16.77 14.78
C ALA A 105 10.97 -16.41 15.86
N ARG A 106 11.99 -17.25 16.05
CA ARG A 106 13.10 -17.05 16.99
C ARG A 106 14.31 -16.38 16.33
N SER A 107 14.25 -16.10 15.03
CA SER A 107 15.31 -15.46 14.26
C SER A 107 14.74 -14.40 13.31
N ILE A 108 15.56 -13.43 12.93
CA ILE A 108 15.19 -12.40 11.95
C ILE A 108 14.86 -13.03 10.61
N VAL A 109 15.64 -14.02 10.17
CA VAL A 109 15.40 -14.76 8.92
C VAL A 109 14.03 -15.46 8.95
N GLY A 110 13.72 -16.16 10.04
CA GLY A 110 12.41 -16.79 10.22
C GLY A 110 11.24 -15.81 10.20
N MET A 111 11.44 -14.62 10.76
CA MET A 111 10.46 -13.53 10.71
C MET A 111 10.20 -13.06 9.26
N PHE A 112 11.25 -12.87 8.46
CA PHE A 112 11.10 -12.49 7.06
C PHE A 112 10.40 -13.58 6.24
N TRP A 113 10.72 -14.86 6.45
CA TRP A 113 10.02 -15.97 5.82
C TRP A 113 8.54 -15.98 6.17
N HIS A 114 8.19 -15.75 7.44
CA HIS A 114 6.80 -15.67 7.85
C HIS A 114 6.05 -14.54 7.11
N PHE A 115 6.62 -13.34 7.05
CA PHE A 115 6.04 -12.22 6.31
C PHE A 115 5.86 -12.55 4.84
N PHE A 116 6.89 -13.14 4.20
CA PHE A 116 6.83 -13.54 2.80
C PHE A 116 5.68 -14.52 2.55
N TYR A 117 5.59 -15.59 3.34
CA TYR A 117 4.51 -16.58 3.19
C TYR A 117 3.13 -16.01 3.46
N SER A 118 2.96 -15.14 4.45
CA SER A 118 1.69 -14.49 4.73
C SER A 118 1.21 -13.62 3.57
N ILE A 119 2.12 -12.85 2.97
CA ILE A 119 1.81 -12.00 1.82
C ILE A 119 1.53 -12.87 0.57
N ALA A 120 2.35 -13.88 0.31
CA ALA A 120 2.15 -14.79 -0.82
C ALA A 120 0.81 -15.54 -0.72
N ALA A 121 0.46 -16.05 0.47
CA ALA A 121 -0.82 -16.71 0.72
C ALA A 121 -2.00 -15.75 0.50
N TYR A 122 -1.89 -14.52 0.97
CA TYR A 122 -2.90 -13.48 0.72
C TYR A 122 -3.10 -13.22 -0.77
N MET A 123 -2.00 -13.05 -1.53
CA MET A 123 -2.07 -12.77 -2.97
C MET A 123 -2.66 -13.96 -3.75
N ILE A 124 -2.30 -15.19 -3.39
CA ILE A 124 -2.86 -16.41 -3.99
C ILE A 124 -4.36 -16.51 -3.68
N ASN A 125 -4.77 -16.35 -2.42
CA ASN A 125 -6.17 -16.43 -2.03
C ASN A 125 -7.02 -15.40 -2.77
N ARG A 126 -6.53 -14.17 -2.89
CA ARG A 126 -7.21 -13.10 -3.60
C ARG A 126 -7.43 -13.40 -5.08
N ASN A 127 -6.44 -14.01 -5.74
CA ASN A 127 -6.57 -14.45 -7.13
C ASN A 127 -7.55 -15.63 -7.26
N LEU A 128 -7.52 -16.58 -6.32
CA LEU A 128 -8.47 -17.71 -6.30
C LEU A 128 -9.91 -17.23 -6.14
N ASP A 129 -10.18 -16.27 -5.25
CA ASP A 129 -11.51 -15.67 -5.07
C ASP A 129 -12.01 -15.00 -6.35
N PHE A 130 -11.12 -14.34 -7.10
CA PHE A 130 -11.44 -13.77 -8.40
C PHE A 130 -11.87 -14.85 -9.40
N TYR A 131 -11.12 -15.95 -9.51
CA TYR A 131 -11.47 -17.06 -10.40
C TYR A 131 -12.74 -17.77 -9.98
N GLN A 132 -12.96 -18.03 -8.69
CA GLN A 132 -14.19 -18.65 -8.19
C GLN A 132 -15.42 -17.81 -8.51
N ASN A 133 -15.35 -16.48 -8.33
CA ASN A 133 -16.45 -15.59 -8.67
C ASN A 133 -16.68 -15.53 -10.19
N PHE A 134 -15.63 -15.58 -11.01
CA PHE A 134 -15.73 -15.63 -12.47
C PHE A 134 -16.40 -16.93 -12.96
N PHE A 135 -16.08 -18.07 -12.34
CA PHE A 135 -16.72 -19.35 -12.68
C PHE A 135 -18.16 -19.46 -12.17
N ARG A 136 -18.47 -18.92 -10.98
CA ARG A 136 -19.84 -18.86 -10.47
C ARG A 136 -20.81 -18.12 -11.39
N LEU A 137 -20.35 -17.05 -12.02
CA LEU A 137 -21.15 -16.30 -12.99
C LEU A 137 -21.41 -17.05 -14.31
N ARG A 138 -20.71 -18.16 -14.56
CA ARG A 138 -20.91 -19.01 -15.77
C ARG A 138 -21.78 -20.23 -15.55
N LEU A 139 -22.17 -20.52 -14.30
CA LEU A 139 -23.00 -21.66 -13.95
C LEU A 139 -24.48 -21.30 -13.72
N ILE A 140 -24.88 -20.08 -14.05
CA ILE A 140 -26.27 -19.62 -14.14
C ILE A 140 -26.63 -19.53 -15.62
#